data_d26788f0036f41f2037d69325404cb51
#
_entry.id   d26788f0036f41f2037d69325404cb51
#
_cell.length_a   1.000
_cell.length_b   1.000
_cell.length_c   1.000
_cell.angle_alpha   90.00
_cell.angle_beta   90.00
_cell.angle_gamma   90.00
#
_symmetry.space_group_name_H-M   'P 1'
#
loop_
_entity.id
_entity.type
_entity.pdbx_description
1 polymer ?
#
loop_
_entity_poly.entity_id
_entity_poly.type
_entity_poly.pdbx_seq_one_letter_code
_entity_poly.pdbx_strand_id
1 'polypeptide(L)'
;MRSKFLILMLISGCMFLQERLNVKNLKFSYRGATIEALTLDRMNFIVNLEAYNPNSIDAVIDKLSYVIYFEGIRAISGSTTETYEIKAQGKRIITVQGSILFSDLPDLFKAIKSSYGKSRVKITAELTPEVKTIVGKFKYKVKLDEYIPLSWK
;
A
#
# COMPACT_ATOMS: atom_id res chain seq x y z
N MET A 1 -19.87 42.46 -4.93
CA MET A 1 -19.23 41.42 -5.80
C MET A 1 -17.98 40.76 -5.20
N ARG A 2 -17.21 41.41 -4.38
CA ARG A 2 -15.98 40.85 -3.77
C ARG A 2 -16.23 39.70 -2.77
N SER A 3 -17.37 39.69 -2.06
CA SER A 3 -17.70 38.71 -1.03
C SER A 3 -18.02 37.30 -1.58
N LYS A 4 -18.68 37.23 -2.75
CA LYS A 4 -19.04 35.92 -3.37
C LYS A 4 -17.84 35.16 -3.93
N PHE A 5 -16.80 35.86 -4.36
CA PHE A 5 -15.59 35.27 -4.90
C PHE A 5 -14.72 34.67 -3.78
N LEU A 6 -14.71 35.30 -2.60
CA LEU A 6 -13.99 34.81 -1.43
C LEU A 6 -14.59 33.50 -0.88
N ILE A 7 -15.92 33.40 -0.88
CA ILE A 7 -16.66 32.20 -0.44
C ILE A 7 -16.40 31.03 -1.39
N LEU A 8 -16.32 31.27 -2.70
CA LEU A 8 -16.05 30.21 -3.68
C LEU A 8 -14.63 29.63 -3.53
N MET A 9 -13.64 30.46 -3.22
CA MET A 9 -12.27 30.01 -2.94
C MET A 9 -12.16 29.19 -1.66
N LEU A 10 -12.94 29.51 -0.63
CA LEU A 10 -12.95 28.77 0.63
C LEU A 10 -13.56 27.37 0.44
N ILE A 11 -14.60 27.23 -0.38
CA ILE A 11 -15.25 25.94 -0.64
C ILE A 11 -14.33 24.99 -1.41
N SER A 12 -13.63 25.46 -2.44
CA SER A 12 -12.68 24.65 -3.21
C SER A 12 -11.47 24.20 -2.36
N GLY A 13 -10.98 25.05 -1.45
CA GLY A 13 -9.91 24.68 -0.53
C GLY A 13 -10.32 23.60 0.47
N CYS A 14 -11.56 23.63 0.95
CA CYS A 14 -12.10 22.60 1.86
C CYS A 14 -12.25 21.24 1.16
N MET A 15 -12.74 21.18 -0.06
CA MET A 15 -12.85 19.92 -0.81
C MET A 15 -11.48 19.27 -1.05
N PHE A 16 -10.50 20.04 -1.50
CA PHE A 16 -9.15 19.55 -1.73
C PHE A 16 -8.51 18.95 -0.46
N LEU A 17 -8.70 19.60 0.69
CA LEU A 17 -8.20 19.08 1.97
C LEU A 17 -8.93 17.81 2.38
N GLN A 18 -10.24 17.75 2.17
CA GLN A 18 -11.08 16.62 2.54
C GLN A 18 -10.76 15.36 1.73
N GLU A 19 -10.51 15.47 0.43
CA GLU A 19 -10.06 14.36 -0.43
C GLU A 19 -8.78 13.70 0.11
N ARG A 20 -7.85 14.51 0.62
CA ARG A 20 -6.57 14.01 1.15
C ARG A 20 -6.69 13.45 2.56
N LEU A 21 -7.53 14.00 3.41
CA LEU A 21 -7.77 13.48 4.76
C LEU A 21 -8.57 12.18 4.76
N ASN A 22 -9.38 11.91 3.73
CA ASN A 22 -10.15 10.67 3.60
C ASN A 22 -9.30 9.43 3.30
N VAL A 23 -8.03 9.60 2.97
CA VAL A 23 -7.10 8.47 2.75
C VAL A 23 -7.01 7.56 3.98
N LYS A 24 -7.19 8.09 5.19
CA LYS A 24 -7.22 7.31 6.44
C LYS A 24 -8.31 6.23 6.48
N ASN A 25 -9.40 6.41 5.71
CA ASN A 25 -10.55 5.51 5.69
C ASN A 25 -10.46 4.47 4.56
N LEU A 26 -9.45 4.56 3.68
CA LEU A 26 -9.26 3.60 2.59
C LEU A 26 -9.08 2.19 3.15
N LYS A 27 -9.67 1.23 2.46
CA LYS A 27 -9.50 -0.20 2.75
C LYS A 27 -8.61 -0.81 1.70
N PHE A 28 -7.58 -1.52 2.14
CA PHE A 28 -6.65 -2.20 1.25
C PHE A 28 -6.86 -3.71 1.32
N SER A 29 -6.69 -4.40 0.19
CA SER A 29 -6.69 -5.85 0.11
C SER A 29 -5.63 -6.33 -0.89
N TYR A 30 -5.06 -7.50 -0.63
CA TYR A 30 -4.13 -8.17 -1.53
C TYR A 30 -4.86 -8.77 -2.74
N ARG A 31 -4.28 -8.63 -3.95
CA ARG A 31 -4.85 -9.14 -5.20
C ARG A 31 -3.95 -10.11 -5.95
N GLY A 32 -2.69 -10.18 -5.58
CA GLY A 32 -1.75 -11.11 -6.18
C GLY A 32 -0.35 -10.55 -6.29
N ALA A 33 0.60 -11.42 -6.61
CA ALA A 33 1.98 -11.06 -6.88
C ALA A 33 2.51 -11.81 -8.09
N THR A 34 3.45 -11.19 -8.81
CA THR A 34 4.12 -11.77 -9.99
C THR A 34 5.61 -11.51 -9.90
N ILE A 35 6.42 -12.51 -10.24
CA ILE A 35 7.88 -12.30 -10.42
C ILE A 35 8.08 -11.60 -11.76
N GLU A 36 8.72 -10.43 -11.72
CA GLU A 36 9.02 -9.62 -12.90
C GLU A 36 10.38 -9.98 -13.50
N ALA A 37 11.39 -10.14 -12.65
CA ALA A 37 12.73 -10.47 -13.08
C ALA A 37 13.49 -11.27 -12.02
N LEU A 38 14.38 -12.12 -12.48
CA LEU A 38 15.34 -12.86 -11.68
C LEU A 38 16.74 -12.56 -12.18
N THR A 39 17.59 -12.01 -11.30
CA THR A 39 19.01 -11.70 -11.59
C THR A 39 19.92 -12.54 -10.70
N LEU A 40 21.23 -12.36 -10.78
CA LEU A 40 22.20 -13.13 -9.97
C LEU A 40 22.20 -12.73 -8.49
N ASP A 41 21.71 -11.52 -8.16
CA ASP A 41 21.78 -10.95 -6.82
C ASP A 41 20.40 -10.73 -6.17
N ARG A 42 19.31 -10.71 -6.98
CA ARG A 42 17.97 -10.39 -6.50
C ARG A 42 16.86 -10.97 -7.34
N MET A 43 15.69 -11.06 -6.74
CA MET A 43 14.42 -11.33 -7.40
C MET A 43 13.54 -10.09 -7.30
N ASN A 44 13.09 -9.57 -8.44
CA ASN A 44 12.13 -8.48 -8.52
C ASN A 44 10.72 -9.04 -8.71
N PHE A 45 9.76 -8.41 -8.06
CA PHE A 45 8.36 -8.81 -8.15
C PHE A 45 7.44 -7.60 -8.09
N ILE A 46 6.24 -7.83 -8.58
CA ILE A 46 5.13 -6.89 -8.56
C ILE A 46 4.07 -7.45 -7.62
N VAL A 47 3.58 -6.60 -6.70
CA VAL A 47 2.43 -6.92 -5.83
C VAL A 47 1.30 -5.97 -6.19
N ASN A 48 0.12 -6.54 -6.43
CA ASN A 48 -1.09 -5.79 -6.68
C ASN A 48 -1.92 -5.69 -5.41
N LEU A 49 -2.22 -4.47 -5.01
CA LEU A 49 -3.10 -4.12 -3.90
C LEU A 49 -4.36 -3.45 -4.45
N GLU A 50 -5.52 -3.82 -3.98
CA GLU A 50 -6.75 -3.07 -4.25
C GLU A 50 -6.97 -2.08 -3.12
N ALA A 51 -7.12 -0.80 -3.45
CA ALA A 51 -7.59 0.23 -2.56
C ALA A 51 -9.07 0.50 -2.86
N TYR A 52 -9.92 0.37 -1.83
CA TYR A 52 -11.35 0.72 -1.89
C TYR A 52 -11.58 1.99 -1.07
N ASN A 53 -12.27 2.95 -1.67
CA ASN A 53 -12.66 4.20 -1.03
C ASN A 53 -14.13 4.12 -0.58
N PRO A 54 -14.41 3.94 0.73
CA PRO A 54 -15.79 3.89 1.23
C PRO A 54 -16.42 5.28 1.40
N ASN A 55 -15.67 6.35 1.15
CA ASN A 55 -16.15 7.72 1.34
C ASN A 55 -17.01 8.19 0.18
N SER A 56 -17.81 9.23 0.41
CA SER A 56 -18.65 9.87 -0.60
C SER A 56 -17.91 10.86 -1.51
N ILE A 57 -16.63 11.09 -1.25
CA ILE A 57 -15.74 11.94 -2.06
C ILE A 57 -14.48 11.16 -2.43
N ASP A 58 -13.80 11.61 -3.49
CA ASP A 58 -12.56 11.01 -3.96
C ASP A 58 -11.46 11.04 -2.88
N ALA A 59 -10.53 10.12 -2.95
CA ALA A 59 -9.34 10.08 -2.10
C ALA A 59 -8.07 10.12 -2.97
N VAL A 60 -7.05 10.87 -2.54
CA VAL A 60 -5.80 11.02 -3.27
C VAL A 60 -4.62 10.61 -2.39
N ILE A 61 -3.85 9.63 -2.85
CA ILE A 61 -2.57 9.22 -2.26
C ILE A 61 -1.45 9.78 -3.11
N ASP A 62 -0.58 10.61 -2.54
CA ASP A 62 0.57 11.17 -3.28
C ASP A 62 1.76 10.22 -3.30
N LYS A 63 1.89 9.36 -2.30
CA LYS A 63 2.92 8.35 -2.19
C LYS A 63 2.44 7.21 -1.31
N LEU A 64 2.75 5.99 -1.66
CA LEU A 64 2.53 4.82 -0.82
C LEU A 64 3.89 4.17 -0.50
N SER A 65 4.27 4.17 0.79
CA SER A 65 5.37 3.36 1.28
C SER A 65 4.84 2.05 1.85
N TYR A 66 5.61 0.98 1.74
CA TYR A 66 5.18 -0.34 2.19
C TYR A 66 6.35 -1.15 2.75
N VAL A 67 6.03 -2.01 3.71
CA VAL A 67 6.90 -3.07 4.23
C VAL A 67 6.09 -4.34 4.29
N ILE A 68 6.61 -5.42 3.73
CA ILE A 68 5.97 -6.73 3.73
C ILE A 68 6.80 -7.69 4.58
N TYR A 69 6.14 -8.36 5.50
CA TYR A 69 6.70 -9.36 6.38
C TYR A 69 6.15 -10.73 6.03
N PHE A 70 6.99 -11.73 6.08
CA PHE A 70 6.65 -13.13 5.96
C PHE A 70 6.91 -13.81 7.31
N GLU A 71 5.88 -14.31 7.97
CA GLU A 71 5.96 -14.89 9.34
C GLU A 71 6.69 -13.96 10.34
N GLY A 72 6.47 -12.65 10.22
CA GLY A 72 7.09 -11.63 11.07
C GLY A 72 8.51 -11.21 10.65
N ILE A 73 9.11 -11.85 9.66
CA ILE A 73 10.41 -11.46 9.11
C ILE A 73 10.22 -10.50 7.94
N ARG A 74 10.90 -9.35 7.99
CA ARG A 74 10.85 -8.35 6.91
C ARG A 74 11.41 -8.96 5.63
N ALA A 75 10.56 -9.06 4.61
CA ALA A 75 10.93 -9.60 3.31
C ALA A 75 11.18 -8.49 2.30
N ILE A 76 10.33 -7.46 2.29
CA ILE A 76 10.27 -6.48 1.23
C ILE A 76 9.96 -5.11 1.79
N SER A 77 10.54 -4.06 1.20
CA SER A 77 10.11 -2.69 1.44
C SER A 77 10.34 -1.81 0.21
N GLY A 78 9.52 -0.79 0.07
CA GLY A 78 9.64 0.15 -1.03
C GLY A 78 8.65 1.29 -0.92
N SER A 79 8.56 2.07 -1.99
CA SER A 79 7.57 3.12 -2.12
C SER A 79 7.23 3.36 -3.57
N THR A 80 5.97 3.74 -3.84
CA THR A 80 5.55 4.21 -5.15
C THR A 80 5.95 5.66 -5.35
N THR A 81 6.10 6.07 -6.59
CA THR A 81 6.36 7.48 -6.98
C THR A 81 5.14 8.12 -7.64
N GLU A 82 4.10 7.33 -7.88
CA GLU A 82 2.88 7.77 -8.55
C GLU A 82 1.85 8.28 -7.55
N THR A 83 1.03 9.23 -8.01
CA THR A 83 -0.15 9.69 -7.31
C THR A 83 -1.35 8.82 -7.71
N TYR A 84 -2.10 8.34 -6.73
CA TYR A 84 -3.28 7.51 -6.93
C TYR A 84 -4.54 8.25 -6.51
N GLU A 85 -5.45 8.43 -7.45
CA GLU A 85 -6.79 8.94 -7.18
C GLU A 85 -7.75 7.73 -7.12
N ILE A 86 -8.46 7.60 -6.01
CA ILE A 86 -9.46 6.55 -5.80
C ILE A 86 -10.83 7.24 -5.71
N LYS A 87 -11.67 7.01 -6.70
CA LYS A 87 -12.99 7.62 -6.80
C LYS A 87 -13.87 7.28 -5.60
N ALA A 88 -14.80 8.18 -5.27
CA ALA A 88 -15.82 7.96 -4.25
C ALA A 88 -16.54 6.63 -4.49
N GLN A 89 -16.71 5.81 -3.44
CA GLN A 89 -17.32 4.47 -3.51
C GLN A 89 -16.62 3.53 -4.52
N GLY A 90 -15.42 3.90 -4.99
CA GLY A 90 -14.70 3.21 -6.06
C GLY A 90 -13.53 2.37 -5.56
N LYS A 91 -12.95 1.62 -6.48
CA LYS A 91 -11.79 0.77 -6.28
C LYS A 91 -10.68 1.12 -7.27
N ARG A 92 -9.44 0.98 -6.84
CA ARG A 92 -8.26 1.12 -7.70
C ARG A 92 -7.22 0.08 -7.36
N ILE A 93 -6.61 -0.50 -8.38
CA ILE A 93 -5.41 -1.33 -8.22
C ILE A 93 -4.19 -0.43 -8.11
N ILE A 94 -3.43 -0.63 -7.05
CA ILE A 94 -2.14 0.00 -6.82
C ILE A 94 -1.08 -1.09 -6.99
N THR A 95 -0.21 -0.90 -7.95
CA THR A 95 0.89 -1.82 -8.23
C THR A 95 2.12 -1.34 -7.49
N VAL A 96 2.67 -2.18 -6.63
CA VAL A 96 3.91 -1.91 -5.91
C VAL A 96 5.00 -2.87 -6.38
N GLN A 97 6.19 -2.34 -6.63
CA GLN A 97 7.35 -3.11 -7.06
C GLN A 97 8.29 -3.31 -5.88
N GLY A 98 8.81 -4.51 -5.73
CA GLY A 98 9.75 -4.85 -4.66
C GLY A 98 10.87 -5.75 -5.17
N SER A 99 11.91 -5.85 -4.36
CA SER A 99 13.00 -6.78 -4.62
C SER A 99 13.43 -7.48 -3.33
N ILE A 100 13.77 -8.76 -3.47
CA ILE A 100 14.42 -9.56 -2.43
C ILE A 100 15.86 -9.74 -2.85
N LEU A 101 16.79 -9.27 -2.03
CA LEU A 101 18.22 -9.55 -2.22
C LEU A 101 18.51 -10.98 -1.77
N PHE A 102 19.35 -11.68 -2.53
CA PHE A 102 19.72 -13.06 -2.15
C PHE A 102 20.60 -13.11 -0.91
N SER A 103 21.25 -12.01 -0.54
CA SER A 103 21.92 -11.84 0.76
C SER A 103 20.95 -11.94 1.94
N ASP A 104 19.67 -11.59 1.74
CA ASP A 104 18.65 -11.58 2.80
C ASP A 104 17.90 -12.92 2.88
N LEU A 105 18.14 -13.84 1.91
CA LEU A 105 17.51 -15.16 1.86
C LEU A 105 17.72 -16.03 3.12
N PRO A 106 18.87 -16.00 3.81
CA PRO A 106 19.04 -16.85 5.00
C PRO A 106 17.97 -16.61 6.06
N ASP A 107 17.57 -15.36 6.28
CA ASP A 107 16.52 -15.02 7.26
C ASP A 107 15.13 -15.35 6.73
N LEU A 108 14.88 -15.09 5.45
CA LEU A 108 13.64 -15.49 4.80
C LEU A 108 13.51 -17.03 4.77
N PHE A 109 14.61 -17.75 4.58
CA PHE A 109 14.64 -19.21 4.60
C PHE A 109 14.33 -19.78 5.99
N LYS A 110 14.79 -19.13 7.06
CA LYS A 110 14.41 -19.48 8.44
C LYS A 110 12.90 -19.33 8.66
N ALA A 111 12.31 -18.26 8.13
CA ALA A 111 10.86 -18.03 8.19
C ALA A 111 10.09 -19.11 7.43
N ILE A 112 10.53 -19.45 6.22
CA ILE A 112 9.94 -20.52 5.41
C ILE A 112 10.05 -21.87 6.15
N LYS A 113 11.23 -22.18 6.71
CA LYS A 113 11.45 -23.40 7.48
C LYS A 113 10.56 -23.46 8.73
N SER A 114 10.36 -22.35 9.43
CA SER A 114 9.45 -22.28 10.59
C SER A 114 7.98 -22.48 10.21
N SER A 115 7.67 -22.32 8.92
CA SER A 115 6.33 -22.53 8.35
C SER A 115 6.13 -23.96 7.84
N TYR A 116 7.18 -24.78 7.83
CA TYR A 116 7.09 -26.17 7.37
C TYR A 116 6.15 -26.96 8.30
N GLY A 117 5.19 -27.64 7.70
CA GLY A 117 4.13 -28.34 8.44
C GLY A 117 2.92 -27.48 8.80
N LYS A 118 2.97 -26.17 8.60
CA LYS A 118 1.79 -25.30 8.69
C LYS A 118 0.97 -25.39 7.41
N SER A 119 -0.34 -25.39 7.54
CA SER A 119 -1.26 -25.34 6.40
C SER A 119 -1.38 -23.94 5.80
N ARG A 120 -0.96 -22.91 6.52
CA ARG A 120 -1.04 -21.48 6.13
C ARG A 120 0.16 -20.71 6.62
N VAL A 121 0.53 -19.69 5.87
CA VAL A 121 1.60 -18.75 6.19
C VAL A 121 1.01 -17.37 6.39
N LYS A 122 1.46 -16.66 7.42
CA LYS A 122 1.07 -15.29 7.69
C LYS A 122 1.91 -14.32 6.87
N ILE A 123 1.26 -13.49 6.07
CA ILE A 123 1.86 -12.33 5.43
C ILE A 123 1.28 -11.08 6.06
N THR A 124 2.14 -10.18 6.50
CA THR A 124 1.76 -8.87 7.02
C THR A 124 2.27 -7.79 6.08
N ALA A 125 1.39 -6.92 5.61
CA ALA A 125 1.76 -5.72 4.87
C ALA A 125 1.50 -4.48 5.73
N GLU A 126 2.53 -3.71 6.00
CA GLU A 126 2.42 -2.38 6.61
C GLU A 126 2.46 -1.35 5.48
N LEU A 127 1.35 -0.67 5.27
CA LEU A 127 1.19 0.35 4.25
C LEU A 127 1.21 1.73 4.93
N THR A 128 1.91 2.67 4.33
CA THR A 128 1.98 4.05 4.82
C THR A 128 1.64 5.01 3.67
N PRO A 129 0.34 5.25 3.40
CA PRO A 129 -0.08 6.30 2.50
C PRO A 129 0.38 7.67 3.01
N GLU A 130 0.98 8.46 2.13
CA GLU A 130 1.36 9.85 2.37
C GLU A 130 0.51 10.76 1.50
N VAL A 131 0.00 11.82 2.09
CA VAL A 131 -0.73 12.88 1.40
C VAL A 131 -0.05 14.21 1.66
N LYS A 132 0.07 15.04 0.61
CA LYS A 132 0.61 16.40 0.68
C LYS A 132 -0.54 17.38 0.72
N THR A 133 -0.51 18.30 1.66
CA THR A 133 -1.47 19.41 1.77
C THR A 133 -0.74 20.74 1.89
N ILE A 134 -1.48 21.82 1.85
CA ILE A 134 -0.95 23.19 2.07
C ILE A 134 -0.36 23.38 3.47
N VAL A 135 -0.81 22.59 4.45
CA VAL A 135 -0.35 22.66 5.85
C VAL A 135 0.72 21.63 6.19
N GLY A 136 1.12 20.78 5.23
CA GLY A 136 2.17 19.78 5.43
C GLY A 136 1.86 18.42 4.84
N LYS A 137 2.67 17.43 5.24
CA LYS A 137 2.54 16.04 4.81
C LYS A 137 1.94 15.22 5.94
N PHE A 138 0.93 14.42 5.62
CA PHE A 138 0.30 13.49 6.55
C PHE A 138 0.60 12.05 6.12
N LYS A 139 0.86 11.20 7.10
CA LYS A 139 1.12 9.78 6.91
C LYS A 139 0.16 8.97 7.76
N TYR A 140 -0.43 7.96 7.15
CA TYR A 140 -1.35 7.04 7.83
C TYR A 140 -0.75 5.65 7.81
N LYS A 141 -0.84 4.91 8.91
CA LYS A 141 -0.38 3.53 8.97
C LYS A 141 -1.57 2.59 8.83
N VAL A 142 -1.49 1.68 7.89
CA VAL A 142 -2.46 0.61 7.66
C VAL A 142 -1.73 -0.71 7.72
N LYS A 143 -2.25 -1.65 8.50
CA LYS A 143 -1.70 -3.00 8.61
C LYS A 143 -2.70 -4.00 8.03
N LEU A 144 -2.23 -4.86 7.15
CA LEU A 144 -2.97 -5.96 6.57
C LEU A 144 -2.30 -7.25 6.99
N ASP A 145 -3.08 -8.17 7.56
CA ASP A 145 -2.66 -9.52 7.85
C ASP A 145 -3.45 -10.48 6.97
N GLU A 146 -2.74 -11.28 6.18
CA GLU A 146 -3.30 -12.30 5.31
C GLU A 146 -2.68 -13.66 5.60
N TYR A 147 -3.49 -14.71 5.49
CA TYR A 147 -3.04 -16.09 5.62
C TYR A 147 -3.13 -16.79 4.27
N ILE A 148 -1.97 -17.07 3.68
CA ILE A 148 -1.89 -17.76 2.39
C ILE A 148 -1.78 -19.26 2.63
N PRO A 149 -2.67 -20.09 2.02
CA PRO A 149 -2.55 -21.53 2.10
C PRO A 149 -1.28 -22.00 1.39
N LEU A 150 -0.49 -22.84 2.06
CA LEU A 150 0.66 -23.50 1.44
C LEU A 150 0.19 -24.84 0.89
N SER A 151 0.19 -24.96 -0.42
CA SER A 151 0.08 -26.28 -1.08
C SER A 151 1.48 -26.74 -1.46
N TRP A 152 2.08 -27.59 -0.63
CA TRP A 152 3.27 -28.31 -1.02
C TRP A 152 2.83 -29.47 -1.94
N LYS A 153 3.08 -29.35 -3.23
CA LYS A 153 2.99 -30.47 -4.18
C LYS A 153 4.35 -31.14 -4.29
#